data_e1a1ea7354eff55e6834680a2629a730
#
_entry.id   e1a1ea7354eff55e6834680a2629a730
#
_cell.length_a   1.000
_cell.length_b   1.000
_cell.length_c   1.000
_cell.angle_alpha   90.00
_cell.angle_beta   90.00
_cell.angle_gamma   90.00
#
_symmetry.space_group_name_H-M   'P 1'
#
loop_
_entity.id
_entity.type
_entity.pdbx_description
1 polymer ?
#
loop_
_entity_poly.entity_id
_entity_poly.type
_entity_poly.pdbx_seq_one_letter_code
_entity_poly.pdbx_strand_id
1 'polypeptide(L)'
;MEPQAAARAVLLVAAAYLIGSIPWGVIIARLTGGPDPRSLGSGRTGGANVMRALGPRWALVSGLLDAAKGTVSVLLARALGAGLEVELLVALAAIVGHSRSVFVGFGGGRGIAPGWGGLLVLQPFVAVGVLPIFGAVIAATRYSSLGSLIGSATAGVVIAALALTGSLPPAYLAYAVAGPALIWYFHADNIGRLLRGEERKIDPFGGRRT
;
A
#
# COMPACT_ATOMS: atom_id res chain seq x y z
N MET A 1 -14.00 -6.90 -25.93
CA MET A 1 -12.82 -5.99 -25.88
C MET A 1 -11.98 -6.28 -27.11
N GLU A 2 -11.59 -5.27 -27.87
CA GLU A 2 -10.69 -5.42 -29.01
C GLU A 2 -9.36 -6.06 -28.56
N PRO A 3 -8.77 -6.98 -29.34
CA PRO A 3 -7.54 -7.68 -28.94
C PRO A 3 -6.38 -6.73 -28.56
N GLN A 4 -6.28 -5.60 -29.26
CA GLN A 4 -5.26 -4.58 -28.98
C GLN A 4 -5.50 -3.89 -27.62
N ALA A 5 -6.76 -3.59 -27.27
CA ALA A 5 -7.10 -3.02 -25.98
C ALA A 5 -6.82 -3.98 -24.82
N ALA A 6 -7.08 -5.29 -25.03
CA ALA A 6 -6.76 -6.32 -24.06
C ALA A 6 -5.25 -6.45 -23.83
N ALA A 7 -4.45 -6.51 -24.91
CA ALA A 7 -3.00 -6.57 -24.82
C ALA A 7 -2.43 -5.36 -24.08
N ARG A 8 -2.94 -4.16 -24.38
CA ARG A 8 -2.54 -2.92 -23.71
C ARG A 8 -2.86 -2.95 -22.22
N ALA A 9 -4.05 -3.42 -21.82
CA ALA A 9 -4.44 -3.55 -20.42
C ALA A 9 -3.48 -4.50 -19.67
N VAL A 10 -3.15 -5.65 -20.26
CA VAL A 10 -2.18 -6.61 -19.69
C VAL A 10 -0.80 -5.96 -19.50
N LEU A 11 -0.31 -5.23 -20.48
CA LEU A 11 0.98 -4.54 -20.38
C LEU A 11 0.99 -3.48 -19.28
N LEU A 12 -0.08 -2.70 -19.12
CA LEU A 12 -0.19 -1.69 -18.07
C LEU A 12 -0.25 -2.32 -16.68
N VAL A 13 -0.99 -3.42 -16.52
CA VAL A 13 -1.06 -4.16 -15.25
C VAL A 13 0.30 -4.78 -14.91
N ALA A 14 1.00 -5.36 -15.88
CA ALA A 14 2.35 -5.89 -15.68
C ALA A 14 3.36 -4.80 -15.33
N ALA A 15 3.31 -3.64 -16.01
CA ALA A 15 4.15 -2.48 -15.70
C ALA A 15 3.87 -1.97 -14.27
N ALA A 16 2.60 -1.87 -13.87
CA ALA A 16 2.22 -1.46 -12.52
C ALA A 16 2.71 -2.45 -11.44
N TYR A 17 2.67 -3.75 -11.71
CA TYR A 17 3.28 -4.75 -10.84
C TYR A 17 4.79 -4.53 -10.71
N LEU A 18 5.51 -4.29 -11.80
CA LEU A 18 6.96 -4.05 -11.77
C LEU A 18 7.32 -2.74 -11.06
N ILE A 19 6.61 -1.65 -11.34
CA ILE A 19 6.76 -0.37 -10.62
C ILE A 19 6.48 -0.58 -9.13
N GLY A 20 5.39 -1.26 -8.79
CA GLY A 20 5.03 -1.63 -7.43
C GLY A 20 6.13 -2.45 -6.74
N SER A 21 6.82 -3.31 -7.48
CA SER A 21 7.86 -4.20 -6.97
C SER A 21 9.15 -3.49 -6.56
N ILE A 22 9.40 -2.23 -6.95
CA ILE A 22 10.63 -1.50 -6.58
C ILE A 22 10.74 -1.43 -5.05
N PRO A 23 11.78 -2.01 -4.41
CA PRO A 23 11.86 -2.13 -2.95
C PRO A 23 12.57 -0.92 -2.32
N TRP A 24 11.92 0.24 -2.27
CA TRP A 24 12.54 1.50 -1.84
C TRP A 24 13.21 1.42 -0.47
N GLY A 25 12.60 0.74 0.49
CA GLY A 25 13.22 0.56 1.83
C GLY A 25 14.58 -0.14 1.77
N VAL A 26 14.74 -1.15 0.90
CA VAL A 26 16.02 -1.86 0.71
C VAL A 26 17.02 -1.00 -0.08
N ILE A 27 16.54 -0.29 -1.10
CA ILE A 27 17.39 0.61 -1.90
C ILE A 27 17.96 1.72 -1.01
N ILE A 28 17.13 2.38 -0.20
CA ILE A 28 17.56 3.42 0.73
C ILE A 28 18.58 2.86 1.74
N ALA A 29 18.33 1.68 2.31
CA ALA A 29 19.26 1.06 3.24
C ALA A 29 20.66 0.85 2.61
N ARG A 30 20.71 0.37 1.37
CA ARG A 30 21.98 0.21 0.63
C ARG A 30 22.66 1.53 0.34
N LEU A 31 21.92 2.56 -0.08
CA LEU A 31 22.46 3.87 -0.42
C LEU A 31 22.98 4.63 0.82
N THR A 32 22.40 4.38 2.00
CA THR A 32 22.79 5.02 3.25
C THR A 32 23.81 4.23 4.06
N GLY A 33 24.19 3.03 3.60
CA GLY A 33 25.07 2.13 4.36
C GLY A 33 24.43 1.58 5.65
N GLY A 34 23.11 1.67 5.77
CA GLY A 34 22.38 1.22 6.96
C GLY A 34 21.98 -0.26 6.90
N PRO A 35 21.44 -0.81 8.01
CA PRO A 35 20.99 -2.19 8.06
C PRO A 35 19.80 -2.46 7.15
N ASP A 36 19.75 -3.65 6.54
CA ASP A 36 18.64 -4.07 5.70
C ASP A 36 17.35 -4.16 6.54
N PRO A 37 16.25 -3.47 6.15
CA PRO A 37 14.98 -3.54 6.89
C PRO A 37 14.44 -4.96 7.07
N ARG A 38 14.82 -5.89 6.19
CA ARG A 38 14.40 -7.29 6.24
C ARG A 38 15.07 -8.09 7.36
N SER A 39 16.20 -7.62 7.89
CA SER A 39 16.87 -8.24 9.05
C SER A 39 16.21 -7.92 10.39
N LEU A 40 15.20 -7.04 10.41
CA LEU A 40 14.56 -6.54 11.61
C LEU A 40 13.05 -6.79 11.63
N GLY A 41 12.48 -6.81 12.83
CA GLY A 41 11.04 -6.79 13.05
C GLY A 41 10.29 -7.93 12.36
N SER A 42 9.51 -7.62 11.34
CA SER A 42 8.68 -8.60 10.61
C SER A 42 9.36 -9.24 9.39
N GLY A 43 10.62 -8.91 9.12
CA GLY A 43 11.30 -9.38 7.90
C GLY A 43 10.78 -8.74 6.59
N ARG A 44 9.97 -7.69 6.68
CA ARG A 44 9.35 -7.02 5.54
C ARG A 44 10.11 -5.74 5.15
N THR A 45 9.90 -5.28 3.90
CA THR A 45 10.55 -4.07 3.36
C THR A 45 9.83 -2.76 3.68
N GLY A 46 8.65 -2.82 4.32
CA GLY A 46 7.76 -1.66 4.52
C GLY A 46 8.22 -0.68 5.59
N GLY A 47 7.57 0.51 5.62
CA GLY A 47 7.95 1.68 6.42
C GLY A 47 8.18 1.42 7.90
N ALA A 48 7.43 0.52 8.56
CA ALA A 48 7.64 0.18 9.97
C ALA A 48 9.02 -0.49 10.22
N ASN A 49 9.52 -1.30 9.29
CA ASN A 49 10.85 -1.89 9.39
C ASN A 49 11.94 -0.90 8.96
N VAL A 50 11.67 -0.04 7.97
CA VAL A 50 12.56 1.08 7.63
C VAL A 50 12.72 2.02 8.82
N MET A 51 11.62 2.29 9.56
CA MET A 51 11.67 3.07 10.80
C MET A 51 12.63 2.45 11.83
N ARG A 52 12.56 1.14 12.03
CA ARG A 52 13.43 0.41 12.96
C ARG A 52 14.90 0.37 12.49
N ALA A 53 15.12 0.24 11.18
CA ALA A 53 16.45 0.12 10.61
C ALA A 53 17.18 1.46 10.46
N LEU A 54 16.48 2.48 9.97
CA LEU A 54 17.08 3.72 9.47
C LEU A 54 16.50 4.98 10.13
N GLY A 55 15.51 4.83 11.01
CA GLY A 55 14.86 5.93 11.72
C GLY A 55 13.73 6.61 10.93
N PRO A 56 13.08 7.62 11.58
CA PRO A 56 11.83 8.21 11.09
C PRO A 56 11.97 8.95 9.75
N ARG A 57 13.09 9.64 9.53
CA ARG A 57 13.35 10.37 8.29
C ARG A 57 13.29 9.44 7.07
N TRP A 58 13.99 8.32 7.13
CA TRP A 58 14.06 7.38 6.02
C TRP A 58 12.80 6.54 5.88
N ALA A 59 12.09 6.30 6.98
CA ALA A 59 10.76 5.69 6.92
C ALA A 59 9.76 6.57 6.17
N LEU A 60 9.80 7.89 6.39
CA LEU A 60 8.97 8.85 5.66
C LEU A 60 9.32 8.87 4.17
N VAL A 61 10.62 8.99 3.83
CA VAL A 61 11.08 9.00 2.42
C VAL A 61 10.68 7.71 1.73
N SER A 62 10.91 6.54 2.35
CA SER A 62 10.50 5.25 1.80
C SER A 62 8.99 5.17 1.62
N GLY A 63 8.22 5.64 2.60
CA GLY A 63 6.76 5.65 2.53
C GLY A 63 6.22 6.52 1.39
N LEU A 64 6.79 7.70 1.19
CA LEU A 64 6.42 8.59 0.07
C LEU A 64 6.77 7.99 -1.29
N LEU A 65 7.95 7.39 -1.43
CA LEU A 65 8.36 6.69 -2.65
C LEU A 65 7.50 5.45 -2.91
N ASP A 66 7.11 4.73 -1.86
CA ASP A 66 6.18 3.60 -1.97
C ASP A 66 4.77 4.06 -2.36
N ALA A 67 4.29 5.20 -1.86
CA ALA A 67 3.03 5.80 -2.29
C ALA A 67 3.10 6.26 -3.76
N ALA A 68 4.20 6.89 -4.15
CA ALA A 68 4.42 7.33 -5.54
C ALA A 68 4.32 6.18 -6.55
N LYS A 69 4.67 4.94 -6.18
CA LYS A 69 4.49 3.77 -7.08
C LYS A 69 3.04 3.58 -7.49
N GLY A 70 2.12 3.64 -6.55
CA GLY A 70 0.68 3.53 -6.82
C GLY A 70 0.17 4.71 -7.64
N THR A 71 0.54 5.93 -7.22
CA THR A 71 0.18 7.17 -7.92
C THR A 71 0.66 7.17 -9.37
N VAL A 72 1.95 6.90 -9.61
CA VAL A 72 2.53 6.88 -10.95
C VAL A 72 1.90 5.79 -11.82
N SER A 73 1.65 4.61 -11.26
CA SER A 73 1.03 3.50 -12.01
C SER A 73 -0.36 3.88 -12.54
N VAL A 74 -1.21 4.49 -11.70
CA VAL A 74 -2.56 4.90 -12.10
C VAL A 74 -2.52 6.10 -13.06
N LEU A 75 -1.67 7.10 -12.79
CA LEU A 75 -1.50 8.24 -13.69
C LEU A 75 -1.00 7.82 -15.07
N LEU A 76 -0.08 6.86 -15.15
CA LEU A 76 0.40 6.32 -16.42
C LEU A 76 -0.74 5.64 -17.20
N ALA A 77 -1.54 4.79 -16.55
CA ALA A 77 -2.69 4.16 -17.19
C ALA A 77 -3.69 5.21 -17.69
N ARG A 78 -3.99 6.23 -16.89
CA ARG A 78 -4.87 7.35 -17.23
C ARG A 78 -4.34 8.16 -18.40
N ALA A 79 -3.08 8.56 -18.37
CA ALA A 79 -2.43 9.33 -19.45
C ALA A 79 -2.40 8.57 -20.78
N LEU A 80 -2.34 7.26 -20.70
CA LEU A 80 -2.45 6.39 -21.86
C LEU A 80 -3.91 6.07 -22.25
N GLY A 81 -4.94 6.64 -21.62
CA GLY A 81 -6.36 6.48 -21.97
C GLY A 81 -6.87 5.04 -21.74
N ALA A 82 -6.45 4.39 -20.66
CA ALA A 82 -6.74 2.97 -20.43
C ALA A 82 -8.19 2.67 -19.99
N GLY A 83 -8.92 3.66 -19.51
CA GLY A 83 -10.25 3.51 -18.94
C GLY A 83 -10.23 3.09 -17.47
N LEU A 84 -11.37 3.30 -16.79
CA LEU A 84 -11.49 3.14 -15.34
C LEU A 84 -11.15 1.73 -14.85
N GLU A 85 -11.69 0.70 -15.51
CA GLU A 85 -11.48 -0.70 -15.08
C GLU A 85 -9.99 -1.07 -15.06
N VAL A 86 -9.24 -0.59 -16.06
CA VAL A 86 -7.79 -0.82 -16.14
C VAL A 86 -7.06 0.01 -15.09
N GLU A 87 -7.46 1.26 -14.80
CA GLU A 87 -6.89 2.07 -13.72
C GLU A 87 -7.06 1.36 -12.35
N LEU A 88 -8.23 0.77 -12.09
CA LEU A 88 -8.50 0.01 -10.87
C LEU A 88 -7.61 -1.24 -10.76
N LEU A 89 -7.45 -2.00 -11.86
CA LEU A 89 -6.58 -3.16 -11.91
C LEU A 89 -5.11 -2.80 -11.72
N VAL A 90 -4.67 -1.70 -12.31
CA VAL A 90 -3.31 -1.16 -12.18
C VAL A 90 -3.01 -0.77 -10.72
N ALA A 91 -3.98 -0.13 -10.02
CA ALA A 91 -3.83 0.18 -8.61
C ALA A 91 -3.67 -1.09 -7.74
N LEU A 92 -4.47 -2.14 -8.01
CA LEU A 92 -4.34 -3.44 -7.32
C LEU A 92 -3.00 -4.13 -7.65
N ALA A 93 -2.56 -4.07 -8.90
CA ALA A 93 -1.28 -4.65 -9.32
C ALA A 93 -0.08 -3.99 -8.62
N ALA A 94 -0.11 -2.68 -8.39
CA ALA A 94 0.92 -1.97 -7.63
C ALA A 94 0.97 -2.43 -6.16
N ILE A 95 -0.19 -2.72 -5.54
CA ILE A 95 -0.27 -3.30 -4.19
C ILE A 95 0.39 -4.69 -4.16
N VAL A 96 0.04 -5.54 -5.14
CA VAL A 96 0.60 -6.89 -5.26
C VAL A 96 2.11 -6.84 -5.49
N GLY A 97 2.57 -5.99 -6.41
CA GLY A 97 3.98 -5.80 -6.71
C GLY A 97 4.79 -5.40 -5.47
N HIS A 98 4.29 -4.44 -4.69
CA HIS A 98 4.95 -4.04 -3.44
C HIS A 98 5.00 -5.17 -2.40
N SER A 99 3.97 -6.00 -2.33
CA SER A 99 3.84 -7.04 -1.30
C SER A 99 4.50 -8.36 -1.71
N ARG A 100 4.59 -8.63 -3.01
CA ARG A 100 5.21 -9.80 -3.65
C ARG A 100 6.21 -9.36 -4.72
N SER A 101 7.21 -8.61 -4.30
CA SER A 101 8.19 -8.02 -5.21
C SER A 101 9.12 -9.06 -5.81
N VAL A 102 9.17 -9.10 -7.14
CA VAL A 102 10.11 -9.95 -7.90
C VAL A 102 11.57 -9.59 -7.59
N PHE A 103 11.88 -8.34 -7.28
CA PHE A 103 13.24 -7.87 -7.02
C PHE A 103 13.81 -8.28 -5.66
N VAL A 104 12.99 -8.83 -4.78
CA VAL A 104 13.41 -9.29 -3.45
C VAL A 104 12.87 -10.69 -3.12
N GLY A 105 12.83 -11.56 -4.14
CA GLY A 105 12.44 -12.95 -3.98
C GLY A 105 10.98 -13.14 -3.55
N PHE A 106 10.07 -12.34 -4.12
CA PHE A 106 8.64 -12.33 -3.79
C PHE A 106 8.31 -12.02 -2.32
N GLY A 107 9.30 -11.56 -1.56
CA GLY A 107 9.13 -10.84 -0.31
C GLY A 107 8.68 -9.40 -0.59
N GLY A 108 8.37 -8.61 0.44
CA GLY A 108 7.99 -7.22 0.22
C GLY A 108 7.32 -6.62 1.45
N GLY A 109 6.65 -5.49 1.25
CA GLY A 109 5.85 -4.83 2.28
C GLY A 109 4.44 -5.42 2.39
N ARG A 110 3.46 -4.56 2.71
CA ARG A 110 2.04 -4.94 2.90
C ARG A 110 1.06 -4.13 2.05
N GLY A 111 1.55 -3.34 1.10
CA GLY A 111 0.73 -2.67 0.09
C GLY A 111 0.02 -1.39 0.52
N ILE A 112 0.14 -0.95 1.78
CA ILE A 112 -0.59 0.24 2.28
C ILE A 112 -0.20 1.51 1.54
N ALA A 113 1.09 1.80 1.46
CA ALA A 113 1.56 3.03 0.82
C ALA A 113 1.21 3.10 -0.67
N PRO A 114 1.49 2.08 -1.51
CA PRO A 114 1.07 2.12 -2.92
C PRO A 114 -0.44 2.05 -3.08
N GLY A 115 -1.17 1.34 -2.20
CA GLY A 115 -2.64 1.33 -2.20
C GLY A 115 -3.20 2.73 -1.95
N TRP A 116 -2.68 3.45 -0.96
CA TRP A 116 -3.05 4.84 -0.70
C TRP A 116 -2.66 5.77 -1.85
N GLY A 117 -1.47 5.60 -2.43
CA GLY A 117 -1.03 6.39 -3.57
C GLY A 117 -1.90 6.22 -4.82
N GLY A 118 -2.32 4.99 -5.12
CA GLY A 118 -3.29 4.71 -6.18
C GLY A 118 -4.66 5.30 -5.88
N LEU A 119 -5.14 5.15 -4.63
CA LEU A 119 -6.40 5.71 -4.17
C LEU A 119 -6.41 7.25 -4.25
N LEU A 120 -5.28 7.91 -4.00
CA LEU A 120 -5.16 9.36 -4.10
C LEU A 120 -5.47 9.88 -5.52
N VAL A 121 -5.17 9.09 -6.55
CA VAL A 121 -5.50 9.42 -7.94
C VAL A 121 -6.94 9.04 -8.29
N LEU A 122 -7.40 7.88 -7.82
CA LEU A 122 -8.73 7.33 -8.11
C LEU A 122 -9.84 8.06 -7.36
N GLN A 123 -9.62 8.31 -6.06
CA GLN A 123 -10.60 8.92 -5.14
C GLN A 123 -9.88 9.78 -4.08
N PRO A 124 -9.43 11.00 -4.43
CA PRO A 124 -8.59 11.83 -3.56
C PRO A 124 -9.27 12.18 -2.22
N PHE A 125 -10.58 12.44 -2.22
CA PHE A 125 -11.29 12.76 -0.98
C PHE A 125 -11.36 11.56 -0.01
N VAL A 126 -11.52 10.35 -0.53
CA VAL A 126 -11.47 9.13 0.30
C VAL A 126 -10.05 8.91 0.80
N ALA A 127 -9.03 9.05 -0.06
CA ALA A 127 -7.63 8.88 0.32
C ALA A 127 -7.21 9.85 1.43
N VAL A 128 -7.61 11.12 1.35
CA VAL A 128 -7.33 12.13 2.38
C VAL A 128 -8.16 11.86 3.64
N GLY A 129 -9.45 11.52 3.48
CA GLY A 129 -10.36 11.27 4.60
C GLY A 129 -10.00 10.07 5.48
N VAL A 130 -9.28 9.05 4.96
CA VAL A 130 -8.83 7.92 5.79
C VAL A 130 -7.55 8.20 6.58
N LEU A 131 -6.78 9.25 6.26
CA LEU A 131 -5.53 9.59 6.97
C LEU A 131 -5.76 9.92 8.45
N PRO A 132 -6.75 10.77 8.83
CA PRO A 132 -7.05 11.03 10.24
C PRO A 132 -7.42 9.76 11.01
N ILE A 133 -8.17 8.84 10.39
CA ILE A 133 -8.56 7.57 11.00
C ILE A 133 -7.32 6.71 11.23
N PHE A 134 -6.48 6.55 10.22
CA PHE A 134 -5.21 5.84 10.32
C PHE A 134 -4.33 6.43 11.44
N GLY A 135 -4.17 7.76 11.46
CA GLY A 135 -3.39 8.48 12.47
C GLY A 135 -3.94 8.32 13.88
N ALA A 136 -5.27 8.45 14.06
CA ALA A 136 -5.93 8.29 15.36
C ALA A 136 -5.76 6.87 15.92
N VAL A 137 -5.91 5.84 15.09
CA VAL A 137 -5.68 4.45 15.52
C VAL A 137 -4.23 4.24 15.95
N ILE A 138 -3.26 4.77 15.20
CA ILE A 138 -1.85 4.67 15.58
C ILE A 138 -1.56 5.44 16.87
N ALA A 139 -2.09 6.65 17.02
CA ALA A 139 -1.89 7.47 18.22
C ALA A 139 -2.44 6.76 19.47
N ALA A 140 -3.63 6.15 19.36
CA ALA A 140 -4.28 5.46 20.45
C ALA A 140 -3.63 4.11 20.81
N THR A 141 -3.18 3.34 19.81
CA THR A 141 -2.78 1.95 20.01
C THR A 141 -1.29 1.68 19.82
N ARG A 142 -0.60 2.53 19.08
CA ARG A 142 0.77 2.36 18.58
C ARG A 142 0.94 1.17 17.62
N TYR A 143 -0.15 0.58 17.12
CA TYR A 143 -0.14 -0.50 16.13
C TYR A 143 -0.39 0.06 14.72
N SER A 144 0.69 0.18 13.91
CA SER A 144 0.55 0.60 12.50
C SER A 144 -0.25 -0.40 11.66
N SER A 145 -0.18 -1.68 11.99
CA SER A 145 -0.96 -2.73 11.33
C SER A 145 -2.47 -2.55 11.56
N LEU A 146 -2.89 -2.23 12.79
CA LEU A 146 -4.30 -1.98 13.10
C LEU A 146 -4.81 -0.75 12.36
N GLY A 147 -4.01 0.33 12.32
CA GLY A 147 -4.33 1.51 11.52
C GLY A 147 -4.52 1.19 10.04
N SER A 148 -3.64 0.33 9.50
CA SER A 148 -3.71 -0.13 8.11
C SER A 148 -4.98 -0.94 7.81
N LEU A 149 -5.35 -1.85 8.70
CA LEU A 149 -6.54 -2.69 8.56
C LEU A 149 -7.82 -1.84 8.63
N ILE A 150 -7.93 -0.98 9.65
CA ILE A 150 -9.10 -0.10 9.82
C ILE A 150 -9.17 0.91 8.68
N GLY A 151 -8.06 1.57 8.33
CA GLY A 151 -8.04 2.57 7.25
C GLY A 151 -8.43 1.97 5.90
N SER A 152 -7.90 0.79 5.55
CA SER A 152 -8.27 0.12 4.30
C SER A 152 -9.73 -0.35 4.28
N ALA A 153 -10.25 -0.89 5.39
CA ALA A 153 -11.65 -1.26 5.50
C ALA A 153 -12.57 -0.03 5.37
N THR A 154 -12.24 1.07 6.05
CA THR A 154 -12.99 2.33 5.93
C THR A 154 -13.01 2.84 4.49
N ALA A 155 -11.85 2.85 3.80
CA ALA A 155 -11.79 3.23 2.39
C ALA A 155 -12.72 2.36 1.53
N GLY A 156 -12.67 1.03 1.72
CA GLY A 156 -13.54 0.10 1.01
C GLY A 156 -15.04 0.35 1.25
N VAL A 157 -15.43 0.52 2.51
CA VAL A 157 -16.83 0.82 2.87
C VAL A 157 -17.32 2.13 2.26
N VAL A 158 -16.52 3.20 2.33
CA VAL A 158 -16.89 4.50 1.76
C VAL A 158 -17.01 4.40 0.23
N ILE A 159 -16.05 3.77 -0.46
CA ILE A 159 -16.10 3.59 -1.91
C ILE A 159 -17.32 2.75 -2.30
N ALA A 160 -17.60 1.65 -1.58
CA ALA A 160 -18.77 0.83 -1.83
C ALA A 160 -20.08 1.61 -1.66
N ALA A 161 -20.21 2.39 -0.59
CA ALA A 161 -21.38 3.24 -0.35
C ALA A 161 -21.57 4.26 -1.48
N LEU A 162 -20.50 4.94 -1.91
CA LEU A 162 -20.56 5.90 -3.02
C LEU A 162 -20.94 5.23 -4.35
N ALA A 163 -20.49 4.01 -4.59
CA ALA A 163 -20.85 3.25 -5.81
C ALA A 163 -22.30 2.76 -5.74
N LEU A 164 -22.76 2.29 -4.58
CA LEU A 164 -24.16 1.83 -4.40
C LEU A 164 -25.17 2.98 -4.47
N THR A 165 -24.80 4.19 -4.07
CA THR A 165 -25.65 5.40 -4.19
C THR A 165 -25.57 6.05 -5.58
N GLY A 166 -24.81 5.48 -6.52
CA GLY A 166 -24.66 6.03 -7.87
C GLY A 166 -23.71 7.23 -7.98
N SER A 167 -23.03 7.61 -6.88
CA SER A 167 -22.03 8.69 -6.88
C SER A 167 -20.72 8.27 -7.55
N LEU A 168 -20.45 6.98 -7.66
CA LEU A 168 -19.34 6.39 -8.38
C LEU A 168 -19.80 5.30 -9.35
N PRO A 169 -19.05 5.07 -10.46
CA PRO A 169 -19.33 3.96 -11.37
C PRO A 169 -19.34 2.59 -10.66
N PRO A 170 -20.21 1.64 -11.06
CA PRO A 170 -20.30 0.32 -10.42
C PRO A 170 -18.99 -0.48 -10.39
N ALA A 171 -18.05 -0.23 -11.31
CA ALA A 171 -16.73 -0.86 -11.33
C ALA A 171 -15.96 -0.66 -10.02
N TYR A 172 -16.21 0.42 -9.29
CA TYR A 172 -15.61 0.67 -7.98
C TYR A 172 -16.03 -0.34 -6.92
N LEU A 173 -17.15 -1.06 -7.05
CA LEU A 173 -17.56 -2.11 -6.09
C LEU A 173 -16.51 -3.24 -6.01
N ALA A 174 -16.01 -3.68 -7.16
CA ALA A 174 -14.95 -4.69 -7.20
C ALA A 174 -13.67 -4.19 -6.53
N TYR A 175 -13.28 -2.94 -6.77
CA TYR A 175 -12.11 -2.32 -6.15
C TYR A 175 -12.28 -2.13 -4.63
N ALA A 176 -13.49 -1.72 -4.20
CA ALA A 176 -13.83 -1.52 -2.79
C ALA A 176 -13.68 -2.80 -1.94
N VAL A 177 -13.85 -3.96 -2.58
CA VAL A 177 -13.63 -5.27 -1.94
C VAL A 177 -12.19 -5.75 -2.13
N ALA A 178 -11.68 -5.74 -3.36
CA ALA A 178 -10.38 -6.31 -3.69
C ALA A 178 -9.21 -5.57 -3.02
N GLY A 179 -9.26 -4.24 -2.95
CA GLY A 179 -8.21 -3.44 -2.31
C GLY A 179 -8.01 -3.79 -0.84
N PRO A 180 -9.04 -3.65 0.01
CA PRO A 180 -8.96 -4.09 1.41
C PRO A 180 -8.62 -5.57 1.57
N ALA A 181 -9.20 -6.45 0.76
CA ALA A 181 -8.93 -7.90 0.83
C ALA A 181 -7.44 -8.21 0.61
N LEU A 182 -6.80 -7.59 -0.38
CA LEU A 182 -5.36 -7.73 -0.60
C LEU A 182 -4.55 -7.21 0.60
N ILE A 183 -4.90 -6.03 1.13
CA ILE A 183 -4.23 -5.47 2.31
C ILE A 183 -4.36 -6.43 3.49
N TRP A 184 -5.56 -6.94 3.77
CA TRP A 184 -5.80 -7.88 4.87
C TRP A 184 -5.06 -9.20 4.67
N TYR A 185 -5.05 -9.73 3.44
CA TYR A 185 -4.28 -10.93 3.09
C TYR A 185 -2.78 -10.75 3.39
N PHE A 186 -2.20 -9.60 2.99
CA PHE A 186 -0.79 -9.30 3.28
C PHE A 186 -0.51 -8.94 4.74
N HIS A 187 -1.54 -8.70 5.56
CA HIS A 187 -1.46 -8.49 7.00
C HIS A 187 -1.82 -9.74 7.83
N ALA A 188 -1.99 -10.91 7.23
CA ALA A 188 -2.42 -12.12 7.94
C ALA A 188 -1.54 -12.45 9.17
N ASP A 189 -0.22 -12.27 9.04
CA ASP A 189 0.73 -12.43 10.14
C ASP A 189 0.58 -11.37 11.25
N ASN A 190 0.18 -10.13 10.91
CA ASN A 190 -0.15 -9.10 11.90
C ASN A 190 -1.47 -9.40 12.60
N ILE A 191 -2.49 -9.81 11.84
CA ILE A 191 -3.80 -10.17 12.39
C ILE A 191 -3.61 -11.27 13.44
N GLY A 192 -2.83 -12.31 13.12
CA GLY A 192 -2.52 -13.36 14.08
C GLY A 192 -1.83 -12.84 15.36
N ARG A 193 -0.86 -11.91 15.23
CA ARG A 193 -0.23 -11.29 16.41
C ARG A 193 -1.15 -10.34 17.18
N LEU A 194 -2.00 -9.59 16.49
CA LEU A 194 -2.99 -8.72 17.14
C LEU A 194 -3.96 -9.52 18.01
N LEU A 195 -4.46 -10.66 17.48
CA LEU A 195 -5.37 -11.53 18.21
C LEU A 195 -4.73 -12.18 19.45
N ARG A 196 -3.40 -12.42 19.42
CA ARG A 196 -2.64 -12.95 20.56
C ARG A 196 -2.08 -11.88 21.50
N GLY A 197 -2.29 -10.58 21.20
CA GLY A 197 -1.69 -9.47 21.98
C GLY A 197 -0.17 -9.32 21.78
N GLU A 198 0.43 -9.92 20.75
CA GLU A 198 1.87 -9.97 20.48
C GLU A 198 2.31 -8.98 19.39
N GLU A 199 1.42 -8.11 18.91
CA GLU A 199 1.76 -7.19 17.82
C GLU A 199 2.77 -6.14 18.28
N ARG A 200 3.69 -5.83 17.38
CA ARG A 200 4.80 -4.91 17.63
C ARG A 200 4.32 -3.46 17.57
N LYS A 201 4.52 -2.74 18.67
CA LYS A 201 4.26 -1.30 18.70
C LYS A 201 5.33 -0.55 17.90
N ILE A 202 4.94 0.54 17.25
CA ILE A 202 5.88 1.50 16.68
C ILE A 202 6.23 2.56 17.72
N ASP A 203 7.47 3.06 17.66
CA ASP A 203 7.89 4.24 18.40
C ASP A 203 8.07 5.38 17.38
N PRO A 204 7.09 6.28 17.23
CA PRO A 204 7.13 7.35 16.25
C PRO A 204 8.19 8.42 16.56
N PHE A 205 8.70 8.47 17.79
CA PHE A 205 9.63 9.49 18.24
C PHE A 205 11.08 8.98 18.44
N GLY A 206 11.34 7.69 18.17
CA GLY A 206 12.71 7.14 18.18
C GLY A 206 13.40 7.17 19.54
N GLY A 207 12.64 7.30 20.62
CA GLY A 207 13.15 7.43 21.96
C GLY A 207 12.96 6.18 22.81
N ARG A 208 14.01 5.41 22.91
CA ARG A 208 14.45 4.39 23.87
C ARG A 208 14.66 3.03 23.21
N ARG A 209 15.92 2.77 22.93
CA ARG A 209 16.42 1.38 22.96
C ARG A 209 16.32 0.94 24.43
N THR A 210 15.36 0.09 24.73
CA THR A 210 15.42 -0.81 25.89
C THR A 210 15.64 -2.20 25.38
#